data_ca30ef0fba5f2661ae20d2c39fbd9aa3
#
_entry.id   ca30ef0fba5f2661ae20d2c39fbd9aa3
#
_cell.length_a   1.000
_cell.length_b   1.000
_cell.length_c   1.000
_cell.angle_alpha   90.00
_cell.angle_beta   90.00
_cell.angle_gamma   90.00
#
_symmetry.space_group_name_H-M   'P 1'
#
loop_
_entity.id
_entity.type
_entity.pdbx_description
1 polymer ?
#
loop_
_entity_poly.entity_id
_entity_poly.type
_entity_poly.pdbx_seq_one_letter_code
_entity_poly.pdbx_strand_id
1 'polypeptide(L)'
;NHYPTQLSGGQKQRVALARAIVTEPKVLLLDEPLSAIDALLRKNLQKQIRRIQKALHITTIFVTHDQDEAMLMSDVIHVMAAGKIEQSGTPTEIYTHPKTHFVASFIGNYNLLSGSEFEKLTRMKTHASQIAIRPEAIEYFKEPQPETDEHLDFKGKVIDLTISGNILSYVI
;
A
#
# COMPACT_ATOMS: atom_id res chain seq x y z
N ASN A 1 -35.38 -14.49 -5.10
CA ASN A 1 -35.68 -13.27 -4.38
C ASN A 1 -35.28 -13.44 -2.91
N HIS A 2 -34.40 -12.57 -2.40
CA HIS A 2 -33.99 -12.57 -1.00
C HIS A 2 -34.28 -11.19 -0.41
N TYR A 3 -34.70 -11.16 0.84
CA TYR A 3 -34.81 -9.90 1.60
C TYR A 3 -33.42 -9.44 2.08
N PRO A 4 -33.17 -8.14 2.30
CA PRO A 4 -31.88 -7.64 2.77
C PRO A 4 -31.35 -8.31 4.05
N THR A 5 -32.26 -8.75 4.92
CA THR A 5 -31.92 -9.47 6.16
C THR A 5 -31.36 -10.87 5.93
N GLN A 6 -31.59 -11.45 4.77
CA GLN A 6 -31.12 -12.79 4.37
C GLN A 6 -29.77 -12.76 3.66
N LEU A 7 -29.23 -11.58 3.40
CA LEU A 7 -27.96 -11.39 2.69
C LEU A 7 -26.79 -11.35 3.68
N SER A 8 -25.68 -11.97 3.29
CA SER A 8 -24.39 -11.79 3.99
C SER A 8 -23.90 -10.35 3.87
N GLY A 9 -22.95 -9.94 4.74
CA GLY A 9 -22.33 -8.61 4.68
C GLY A 9 -21.79 -8.27 3.30
N GLY A 10 -21.02 -9.16 2.70
CA GLY A 10 -20.47 -8.97 1.36
C GLY A 10 -21.51 -8.93 0.25
N GLN A 11 -22.64 -9.68 0.39
CA GLN A 11 -23.76 -9.56 -0.54
C GLN A 11 -24.44 -8.21 -0.43
N LYS A 12 -24.66 -7.69 0.79
CA LYS A 12 -25.21 -6.35 1.02
C LYS A 12 -24.34 -5.26 0.40
N GLN A 13 -23.01 -5.35 0.59
CA GLN A 13 -22.08 -4.39 -0.01
C GLN A 13 -22.14 -4.41 -1.55
N ARG A 14 -22.18 -5.59 -2.17
CA ARG A 14 -22.30 -5.70 -3.64
C ARG A 14 -23.63 -5.12 -4.16
N VAL A 15 -24.73 -5.35 -3.46
CA VAL A 15 -26.03 -4.76 -3.83
C VAL A 15 -26.00 -3.24 -3.67
N ALA A 16 -25.40 -2.71 -2.59
CA ALA A 16 -25.27 -1.27 -2.38
C ALA A 16 -24.43 -0.62 -3.49
N LEU A 17 -23.30 -1.25 -3.85
CA LEU A 17 -22.45 -0.79 -4.95
C LEU A 17 -23.19 -0.80 -6.29
N ALA A 18 -23.88 -1.88 -6.62
CA ALA A 18 -24.67 -1.98 -7.85
C ALA A 18 -25.76 -0.90 -7.92
N ARG A 19 -26.44 -0.62 -6.80
CA ARG A 19 -27.42 0.47 -6.70
C ARG A 19 -26.80 1.85 -6.94
N ALA A 20 -25.60 2.08 -6.42
CA ALA A 20 -24.90 3.35 -6.59
C ALA A 20 -24.44 3.57 -8.05
N ILE A 21 -24.04 2.50 -8.74
CA ILE A 21 -23.56 2.58 -10.13
C ILE A 21 -24.69 2.65 -11.15
N VAL A 22 -25.82 1.95 -10.93
CA VAL A 22 -26.91 1.86 -11.91
C VAL A 22 -27.59 3.20 -12.22
N THR A 23 -27.44 4.18 -11.34
CA THR A 23 -27.94 5.55 -11.55
C THR A 23 -27.03 6.40 -12.41
N GLU A 24 -25.90 5.86 -12.89
CA GLU A 24 -24.88 6.55 -13.70
C GLU A 24 -24.49 7.92 -13.11
N PRO A 25 -24.02 7.97 -11.86
CA PRO A 25 -23.73 9.23 -11.20
C PRO A 25 -22.50 9.89 -11.80
N LYS A 26 -22.43 11.22 -11.79
CA LYS A 26 -21.20 11.95 -12.16
C LYS A 26 -20.09 11.78 -11.14
N VAL A 27 -20.44 11.62 -9.85
CA VAL A 27 -19.52 11.40 -8.74
C VAL A 27 -20.02 10.23 -7.90
N LEU A 28 -19.13 9.26 -7.65
CA LEU A 28 -19.39 8.09 -6.82
C LEU A 28 -18.56 8.17 -5.54
N LEU A 29 -19.23 8.14 -4.39
CA LEU A 29 -18.57 8.13 -3.08
C LEU A 29 -18.64 6.72 -2.51
N LEU A 30 -17.49 6.14 -2.22
CA LEU A 30 -17.33 4.79 -1.67
C LEU A 30 -16.54 4.86 -0.36
N ASP A 31 -17.20 4.56 0.73
CA ASP A 31 -16.60 4.49 2.05
C ASP A 31 -16.44 3.03 2.46
N GLU A 32 -15.21 2.56 2.52
CA GLU A 32 -14.81 1.18 2.81
C GLU A 32 -15.65 0.09 2.08
N PRO A 33 -15.87 0.19 0.76
CA PRO A 33 -16.89 -0.61 0.08
C PRO A 33 -16.55 -2.10 -0.01
N LEU A 34 -15.34 -2.51 0.34
CA LEU A 34 -14.85 -3.88 0.23
C LEU A 34 -14.46 -4.51 1.57
N SER A 35 -14.65 -3.80 2.69
CA SER A 35 -14.18 -4.23 4.03
C SER A 35 -14.81 -5.55 4.52
N ALA A 36 -16.08 -5.84 4.18
CA ALA A 36 -16.77 -7.07 4.60
C ALA A 36 -16.71 -8.21 3.56
N ILE A 37 -15.77 -8.14 2.60
CA ILE A 37 -15.63 -9.12 1.51
C ILE A 37 -14.36 -9.96 1.72
N ASP A 38 -14.46 -11.26 1.46
CA ASP A 38 -13.30 -12.15 1.53
C ASP A 38 -12.21 -11.78 0.52
N ALA A 39 -10.96 -12.12 0.82
CA ALA A 39 -9.78 -11.64 0.08
C ALA A 39 -9.78 -12.04 -1.41
N LEU A 40 -10.26 -13.24 -1.75
CA LEU A 40 -10.27 -13.71 -3.13
C LEU A 40 -11.32 -12.95 -3.96
N LEU A 41 -12.51 -12.81 -3.42
CA LEU A 41 -13.61 -12.09 -4.05
C LEU A 41 -13.31 -10.59 -4.13
N ARG A 42 -12.66 -10.03 -3.10
CA ARG A 42 -12.24 -8.61 -3.02
C ARG A 42 -11.36 -8.24 -4.22
N LYS A 43 -10.29 -9.01 -4.51
CA LYS A 43 -9.40 -8.76 -5.66
C LYS A 43 -10.14 -8.73 -7.00
N ASN A 44 -11.11 -9.62 -7.17
CA ASN A 44 -11.92 -9.65 -8.39
C ASN A 44 -12.84 -8.43 -8.49
N LEU A 45 -13.48 -8.04 -7.38
CA LEU A 45 -14.35 -6.86 -7.33
C LEU A 45 -13.58 -5.56 -7.55
N GLN A 46 -12.40 -5.41 -6.98
CA GLN A 46 -11.52 -4.25 -7.23
C GLN A 46 -11.30 -4.05 -8.75
N LYS A 47 -10.91 -5.11 -9.45
CA LYS A 47 -10.70 -5.05 -10.91
C LYS A 47 -11.99 -4.71 -11.67
N GLN A 48 -13.14 -5.26 -11.25
CA GLN A 48 -14.43 -4.97 -11.87
C GLN A 48 -14.86 -3.53 -11.65
N ILE A 49 -14.77 -3.02 -10.41
CA ILE A 49 -15.10 -1.62 -10.07
C ILE A 49 -14.22 -0.67 -10.89
N ARG A 50 -12.91 -0.90 -10.91
CA ARG A 50 -11.97 -0.08 -11.68
C ARG A 50 -12.30 -0.08 -13.17
N ARG A 51 -12.65 -1.23 -13.73
CA ARG A 51 -13.08 -1.35 -15.14
C ARG A 51 -14.36 -0.57 -15.41
N ILE A 52 -15.36 -0.68 -14.55
CA ILE A 52 -16.64 0.03 -14.67
C ILE A 52 -16.41 1.54 -14.56
N GLN A 53 -15.65 1.98 -13.56
CA GLN A 53 -15.32 3.39 -13.35
C GLN A 53 -14.64 4.01 -14.59
N LYS A 54 -13.68 3.30 -15.17
CA LYS A 54 -13.01 3.75 -16.39
C LYS A 54 -13.95 3.76 -17.61
N ALA A 55 -14.79 2.74 -17.76
CA ALA A 55 -15.71 2.64 -18.90
C ALA A 55 -16.81 3.71 -18.88
N LEU A 56 -17.27 4.08 -17.69
CA LEU A 56 -18.32 5.08 -17.49
C LEU A 56 -17.77 6.49 -17.25
N HIS A 57 -16.45 6.66 -17.16
CA HIS A 57 -15.79 7.93 -16.84
C HIS A 57 -16.33 8.62 -15.56
N ILE A 58 -16.66 7.82 -14.54
CA ILE A 58 -17.20 8.31 -13.29
C ILE A 58 -16.06 8.80 -12.39
N THR A 59 -16.15 10.04 -11.91
CA THR A 59 -15.27 10.52 -10.84
C THR A 59 -15.60 9.77 -9.56
N THR A 60 -14.62 9.08 -8.98
CA THR A 60 -14.84 8.26 -7.77
C THR A 60 -13.96 8.73 -6.63
N ILE A 61 -14.56 8.98 -5.47
CA ILE A 61 -13.85 9.15 -4.20
C ILE A 61 -13.98 7.84 -3.43
N PHE A 62 -12.84 7.21 -3.16
CA PHE A 62 -12.74 5.92 -2.52
C PHE A 62 -11.99 6.05 -1.20
N VAL A 63 -12.66 5.76 -0.08
CA VAL A 63 -12.04 5.75 1.24
C VAL A 63 -11.74 4.31 1.62
N THR A 64 -10.51 4.04 2.01
CA THR A 64 -10.06 2.73 2.47
C THR A 64 -8.90 2.86 3.46
N HIS A 65 -8.77 1.90 4.35
CA HIS A 65 -7.59 1.69 5.18
C HIS A 65 -6.64 0.62 4.60
N ASP A 66 -7.03 -0.02 3.50
CA ASP A 66 -6.22 -1.02 2.80
C ASP A 66 -5.33 -0.33 1.76
N GLN A 67 -4.02 -0.46 1.94
CA GLN A 67 -3.02 0.18 1.07
C GLN A 67 -3.02 -0.42 -0.34
N ASP A 68 -3.19 -1.73 -0.46
CA ASP A 68 -3.24 -2.42 -1.76
C ASP A 68 -4.44 -1.94 -2.57
N GLU A 69 -5.60 -1.71 -1.90
CA GLU A 69 -6.77 -1.13 -2.54
C GLU A 69 -6.49 0.28 -3.06
N ALA A 70 -5.91 1.14 -2.22
CA ALA A 70 -5.56 2.50 -2.63
C ALA A 70 -4.61 2.50 -3.82
N MET A 71 -3.55 1.70 -3.79
CA MET A 71 -2.56 1.60 -4.86
C MET A 71 -3.13 1.07 -6.17
N LEU A 72 -4.02 0.07 -6.10
CA LEU A 72 -4.58 -0.59 -7.29
C LEU A 72 -5.68 0.24 -7.96
N MET A 73 -6.49 0.94 -7.17
CA MET A 73 -7.74 1.52 -7.63
C MET A 73 -7.68 3.01 -7.94
N SER A 74 -6.69 3.73 -7.42
CA SER A 74 -6.65 5.18 -7.51
C SER A 74 -5.78 5.69 -8.67
N ASP A 75 -6.13 6.87 -9.19
CA ASP A 75 -5.27 7.68 -10.05
C ASP A 75 -4.47 8.68 -9.21
N VAL A 76 -5.09 9.16 -8.11
CA VAL A 76 -4.46 10.02 -7.10
C VAL A 76 -4.82 9.48 -5.71
N ILE A 77 -3.84 9.42 -4.83
CA ILE A 77 -3.99 9.03 -3.42
C ILE A 77 -3.80 10.27 -2.55
N HIS A 78 -4.67 10.43 -1.57
CA HIS A 78 -4.52 11.38 -0.47
C HIS A 78 -4.30 10.59 0.82
N VAL A 79 -3.08 10.58 1.33
CA VAL A 79 -2.75 9.96 2.62
C VAL A 79 -3.15 10.91 3.73
N MET A 80 -3.99 10.46 4.65
CA MET A 80 -4.53 11.29 5.73
C MET A 80 -4.09 10.77 7.10
N ALA A 81 -3.73 11.69 7.98
CA ALA A 81 -3.51 11.43 9.39
C ALA A 81 -4.06 12.59 10.24
N ALA A 82 -4.66 12.25 11.38
CA ALA A 82 -5.22 13.23 12.33
C ALA A 82 -6.08 14.33 11.68
N GLY A 83 -6.90 13.97 10.67
CA GLY A 83 -7.78 14.89 9.96
C GLY A 83 -7.09 15.81 8.95
N LYS A 84 -5.81 15.60 8.65
CA LYS A 84 -5.03 16.39 7.67
C LYS A 84 -4.51 15.49 6.56
N ILE A 85 -4.31 16.09 5.39
CA ILE A 85 -3.64 15.41 4.27
C ILE A 85 -2.13 15.55 4.48
N GLU A 86 -1.45 14.43 4.69
CA GLU A 86 0.00 14.34 4.83
C GLU A 86 0.72 14.42 3.48
N GLN A 87 0.15 13.75 2.49
CA GLN A 87 0.68 13.75 1.12
C GLN A 87 -0.42 13.42 0.12
N SER A 88 -0.31 14.03 -1.06
CA SER A 88 -1.13 13.68 -2.23
C SER A 88 -0.20 13.41 -3.41
N GLY A 89 -0.56 12.44 -4.23
CA GLY A 89 0.19 12.08 -5.44
C GLY A 89 -0.36 10.85 -6.13
N THR A 90 0.24 10.47 -7.23
CA THR A 90 -0.02 9.19 -7.88
C THR A 90 0.41 8.02 -6.98
N PRO A 91 -0.12 6.81 -7.14
CA PRO A 91 0.33 5.63 -6.39
C PRO A 91 1.86 5.47 -6.43
N THR A 92 2.47 5.65 -7.59
CA THR A 92 3.92 5.56 -7.75
C THR A 92 4.64 6.63 -6.93
N GLU A 93 4.22 7.89 -6.98
CA GLU A 93 4.85 8.97 -6.22
C GLU A 93 4.74 8.76 -4.70
N ILE A 94 3.55 8.35 -4.24
CA ILE A 94 3.33 8.05 -2.80
C ILE A 94 4.26 6.92 -2.34
N TYR A 95 4.41 5.88 -3.16
CA TYR A 95 5.25 4.74 -2.84
C TYR A 95 6.75 5.04 -2.96
N THR A 96 7.20 5.76 -4.01
CA THR A 96 8.63 5.94 -4.29
C THR A 96 9.22 7.16 -3.61
N HIS A 97 8.41 8.18 -3.29
CA HIS A 97 8.84 9.46 -2.73
C HIS A 97 7.97 9.88 -1.55
N PRO A 98 7.96 9.10 -0.45
CA PRO A 98 7.22 9.48 0.75
C PRO A 98 7.82 10.76 1.34
N LYS A 99 6.96 11.76 1.64
CA LYS A 99 7.38 13.08 2.13
C LYS A 99 7.54 13.15 3.63
N THR A 100 6.90 12.24 4.36
CA THR A 100 6.94 12.22 5.83
C THR A 100 7.25 10.81 6.32
N HIS A 101 7.76 10.74 7.56
CA HIS A 101 7.95 9.47 8.26
C HIS A 101 6.65 8.65 8.31
N PHE A 102 5.51 9.35 8.55
CA PHE A 102 4.21 8.68 8.59
C PHE A 102 3.89 7.99 7.26
N VAL A 103 4.04 8.70 6.13
CA VAL A 103 3.75 8.12 4.80
C VAL A 103 4.69 6.96 4.48
N ALA A 104 5.98 7.08 4.79
CA ALA A 104 6.95 6.00 4.58
C ALA A 104 6.59 4.75 5.39
N SER A 105 6.30 4.90 6.68
CA SER A 105 5.94 3.77 7.55
C SER A 105 4.57 3.18 7.22
N PHE A 106 3.61 4.02 6.82
CA PHE A 106 2.24 3.59 6.55
C PHE A 106 2.11 2.88 5.21
N ILE A 107 2.74 3.38 4.14
CA ILE A 107 2.52 2.87 2.78
C ILE A 107 3.52 1.80 2.36
N GLY A 108 4.77 1.92 2.71
CA GLY A 108 5.83 1.11 2.08
C GLY A 108 6.46 0.07 2.98
N ASN A 109 6.03 -0.07 4.25
CA ASN A 109 6.72 -0.92 5.24
C ASN A 109 8.25 -0.70 5.22
N TYR A 110 8.68 0.54 5.01
CA TYR A 110 10.09 0.88 4.92
C TYR A 110 10.85 0.52 6.20
N ASN A 111 12.07 0.05 6.05
CA ASN A 111 13.02 -0.01 7.14
C ASN A 111 13.48 1.42 7.44
N LEU A 112 13.14 1.92 8.62
CA LEU A 112 13.45 3.27 9.04
C LEU A 112 14.66 3.24 9.99
N LEU A 113 15.73 3.90 9.57
CA LEU A 113 16.96 4.01 10.34
C LEU A 113 17.20 5.47 10.69
N SER A 114 17.69 5.74 11.89
CA SER A 114 18.31 7.04 12.17
C SER A 114 19.60 7.20 11.36
N GLY A 115 20.02 8.44 11.09
CA GLY A 115 21.30 8.66 10.41
C GLY A 115 22.47 7.98 11.11
N SER A 116 22.47 7.96 12.47
CA SER A 116 23.52 7.30 13.27
C SER A 116 23.51 5.78 13.15
N GLU A 117 22.35 5.14 13.02
CA GLU A 117 22.23 3.69 12.76
C GLU A 117 22.71 3.35 11.36
N PHE A 118 22.31 4.16 10.38
CA PHE A 118 22.79 4.00 9.00
C PHE A 118 24.32 4.12 8.89
N GLU A 119 24.92 5.14 9.54
CA GLU A 119 26.37 5.31 9.55
C GLU A 119 27.11 4.14 10.19
N LYS A 120 26.56 3.58 11.29
CA LYS A 120 27.12 2.39 11.95
C LYS A 120 27.03 1.16 11.08
N LEU A 121 25.92 1.00 10.35
CA LEU A 121 25.64 -0.16 9.51
C LEU A 121 26.49 -0.15 8.23
N THR A 122 26.54 0.99 7.55
CA THR A 122 27.15 1.11 6.22
C THR A 122 28.55 1.74 6.24
N ARG A 123 28.97 2.34 7.36
CA ARG A 123 30.19 3.15 7.50
C ARG A 123 30.20 4.41 6.64
N MET A 124 29.09 4.76 6.02
CA MET A 124 28.94 5.99 5.23
C MET A 124 28.37 7.11 6.08
N LYS A 125 28.97 8.29 5.96
CA LYS A 125 28.45 9.50 6.63
C LYS A 125 27.21 10.02 5.93
N THR A 126 26.23 10.46 6.72
CA THR A 126 25.02 11.09 6.22
C THR A 126 24.66 12.33 7.02
N HIS A 127 24.04 13.31 6.37
CA HIS A 127 23.45 14.47 7.05
C HIS A 127 21.95 14.30 7.31
N ALA A 128 21.37 13.19 6.83
CA ALA A 128 19.96 12.90 7.04
C ALA A 128 19.71 12.46 8.49
N SER A 129 18.68 13.01 9.11
CA SER A 129 18.23 12.59 10.45
C SER A 129 17.62 11.21 10.44
N GLN A 130 16.95 10.84 9.34
CA GLN A 130 16.34 9.53 9.11
C GLN A 130 16.52 9.08 7.66
N ILE A 131 16.62 7.77 7.48
CA ILE A 131 16.77 7.13 6.18
C ILE A 131 15.72 6.02 6.11
N ALA A 132 14.99 5.99 5.01
CA ALA A 132 13.97 4.98 4.72
C ALA A 132 14.51 4.06 3.60
N ILE A 133 14.67 2.79 3.91
CA ILE A 133 15.13 1.76 2.95
C ILE A 133 13.95 0.85 2.64
N ARG A 134 13.62 0.68 1.37
CA ARG A 134 12.60 -0.27 0.95
C ARG A 134 13.06 -1.70 1.17
N PRO A 135 12.20 -2.61 1.68
CA PRO A 135 12.57 -4.01 1.83
C PRO A 135 13.09 -4.64 0.54
N GLU A 136 12.49 -4.28 -0.60
CA GLU A 136 12.87 -4.80 -1.92
C GLU A 136 14.21 -4.26 -2.45
N ALA A 137 14.74 -3.22 -1.83
CA ALA A 137 16.08 -2.69 -2.15
C ALA A 137 17.18 -3.44 -1.41
N ILE A 138 16.83 -4.37 -0.50
CA ILE A 138 17.79 -5.17 0.25
C ILE A 138 17.90 -6.54 -0.42
N GLU A 139 19.06 -6.85 -0.94
CA GLU A 139 19.38 -8.15 -1.51
C GLU A 139 20.17 -8.98 -0.50
N TYR A 140 19.89 -10.28 -0.44
CA TYR A 140 20.58 -11.21 0.44
C TYR A 140 21.57 -12.09 -0.33
N PHE A 141 22.82 -12.07 0.09
CA PHE A 141 23.87 -12.92 -0.44
C PHE A 141 24.48 -13.77 0.67
N LYS A 142 24.74 -15.05 0.40
CA LYS A 142 25.43 -15.96 1.34
C LYS A 142 26.92 -15.67 1.43
N GLU A 143 27.51 -15.18 0.35
CA GLU A 143 28.92 -14.85 0.25
C GLU A 143 29.08 -13.36 -0.05
N PRO A 144 30.17 -12.72 0.43
CA PRO A 144 30.43 -11.31 0.14
C PRO A 144 30.47 -11.08 -1.38
N GLN A 145 29.84 -10.02 -1.84
CA GLN A 145 29.91 -9.57 -3.22
C GLN A 145 31.12 -8.67 -3.43
N PRO A 146 31.63 -8.53 -4.67
CA PRO A 146 32.67 -7.55 -4.99
C PRO A 146 32.20 -6.13 -4.65
N GLU A 147 33.04 -5.33 -4.00
CA GLU A 147 32.73 -3.93 -3.72
C GLU A 147 32.51 -3.18 -5.04
N THR A 148 31.36 -2.53 -5.17
CA THR A 148 31.00 -1.65 -6.29
C THR A 148 30.38 -0.37 -5.75
N ASP A 149 30.42 0.70 -6.56
CA ASP A 149 29.76 1.96 -6.20
C ASP A 149 28.22 1.91 -6.29
N GLU A 150 27.68 0.78 -6.77
CA GLU A 150 26.24 0.64 -7.04
C GLU A 150 25.44 0.09 -5.86
N HIS A 151 26.09 -0.51 -4.86
CA HIS A 151 25.43 -1.09 -3.70
C HIS A 151 26.23 -0.93 -2.41
N LEU A 152 25.54 -0.99 -1.29
CA LEU A 152 26.12 -0.94 0.04
C LEU A 152 26.00 -2.29 0.71
N ASP A 153 27.14 -2.85 1.10
CA ASP A 153 27.18 -4.12 1.81
C ASP A 153 27.20 -3.94 3.31
N PHE A 154 26.42 -4.73 4.01
CA PHE A 154 26.47 -4.84 5.45
C PHE A 154 26.22 -6.30 5.87
N LYS A 155 26.70 -6.65 7.07
CA LYS A 155 26.49 -7.96 7.66
C LYS A 155 25.35 -7.89 8.66
N GLY A 156 24.38 -8.80 8.48
CA GLY A 156 23.25 -8.96 9.40
C GLY A 156 23.09 -10.43 9.83
N LYS A 157 22.37 -10.64 10.90
CA LYS A 157 21.95 -11.97 11.35
C LYS A 157 20.42 -12.03 11.25
N VAL A 158 19.92 -12.97 10.47
CA VAL A 158 18.48 -13.23 10.43
C VAL A 158 18.00 -13.68 11.81
N ILE A 159 17.08 -12.93 12.41
CA ILE A 159 16.52 -13.20 13.74
C ILE A 159 15.10 -13.75 13.68
N ASP A 160 14.39 -13.48 12.58
CA ASP A 160 13.05 -14.01 12.36
C ASP A 160 12.75 -14.17 10.88
N LEU A 161 11.78 -15.03 10.56
CA LEU A 161 11.34 -15.34 9.22
C LEU A 161 9.84 -15.53 9.20
N THR A 162 9.16 -14.77 8.36
CA THR A 162 7.70 -14.83 8.20
C THR A 162 7.32 -15.10 6.76
N ILE A 163 6.35 -16.00 6.55
CA ILE A 163 5.79 -16.31 5.24
C ILE A 163 4.39 -15.73 5.15
N SER A 164 4.15 -14.87 4.16
CA SER A 164 2.83 -14.30 3.87
C SER A 164 2.50 -14.48 2.39
N GLY A 165 1.64 -15.45 2.10
CA GLY A 165 1.32 -15.82 0.73
C GLY A 165 2.55 -16.34 -0.03
N ASN A 166 3.00 -15.58 -1.04
CA ASN A 166 4.19 -15.87 -1.84
C ASN A 166 5.40 -15.00 -1.46
N ILE A 167 5.29 -14.24 -0.38
CA ILE A 167 6.35 -13.34 0.12
C ILE A 167 7.01 -13.99 1.33
N LEU A 168 8.35 -14.02 1.30
CA LEU A 168 9.20 -14.43 2.40
C LEU A 168 9.87 -13.19 2.98
N SER A 169 9.57 -12.86 4.22
CA SER A 169 10.10 -11.68 4.92
C SER A 169 11.11 -12.10 5.99
N TYR A 170 12.25 -11.44 6.00
CA TYR A 170 13.29 -11.64 6.99
C TYR A 170 13.37 -10.42 7.92
N VAL A 171 13.57 -10.67 9.21
CA VAL A 171 14.00 -9.65 10.17
C VAL A 171 15.47 -9.87 10.45
N ILE A 172 16.27 -8.85 10.25
CA ILE A 172 17.73 -8.88 10.35
C ILE A 172 18.19 -8.02 11.52
#